data_fe7e46718f47dee6b303cdc90eb36a22
#
_entry.id   fe7e46718f47dee6b303cdc90eb36a22
#
_cell.length_a   1.000
_cell.length_b   1.000
_cell.length_c   1.000
_cell.angle_alpha   90.00
_cell.angle_beta   90.00
_cell.angle_gamma   90.00
#
_symmetry.space_group_name_H-M   'P 1'
#
loop_
_entity.id
_entity.type
_entity.pdbx_description
1 polymer ?
#
loop_
_entity_poly.entity_id
_entity_poly.type
_entity_poly.pdbx_seq_one_letter_code
_entity_poly.pdbx_strand_id
1 'polypeptide(L)'
;MKRILIYMTVALMLLQPCVSVYAAWPSDPAGVTGEPSDGIEKSSDAVEPSNGTAEFSAAAQPTEPAQELTIKAAVEGAAKGNLTDGSETTYTKIAADSSVVITSEQEISSLYIIFQRIFGSWTLSDGATQVVCGENDFLHEYVDVAGLFGYSPATLTLTFPGRDCSLSELHAFGEGRVPDWVQQWQPPCEEADLLLTSTHIDDEQLFFAGILPYYAGECGLAVQVVYFTDPFTYSERPHEQLNGLWTVGVRNYPVCGQFKDAYSETSKDAYAHQEKYGFSREDMVRFQAEMIRRFRPHVVVGHDINGEYSHGQHIINCETLMDALDLAADESYDPDSVLTYGTWDTPKAYIHLWEENPIVMDWDIPLETFGGKTAFQMSQEGFLCHQSQQWTWFRRWIFGSNKEITKASEIKTYSPCLYGLYRTTVGIDEAGGDMFENIPMSYAEIREEELRRQQEELRRQQEEQRRQQEELEEAERKAREAAELAEKEKAQETEQANAVGSGQVEPGERNQAKEGLILTITLVCGAAVTYIALKTRRRAKGRRKRF
;
A
#
# COMPACT_ATOMS: atom_id res chain seq x y z
N MET A 1 -10.08 -37.05 -12.66
CA MET A 1 -10.07 -35.83 -13.49
C MET A 1 -11.14 -34.79 -13.14
N LYS A 2 -12.35 -35.12 -12.64
CA LYS A 2 -13.37 -34.10 -12.26
C LYS A 2 -13.17 -33.45 -10.88
N ARG A 3 -12.24 -33.91 -10.04
CA ARG A 3 -11.97 -33.31 -8.69
C ARG A 3 -10.84 -32.26 -8.71
N ILE A 4 -9.94 -32.31 -9.68
CA ILE A 4 -8.86 -31.33 -9.88
C ILE A 4 -9.42 -30.00 -10.41
N LEU A 5 -10.50 -30.05 -11.20
CA LEU A 5 -11.13 -28.84 -11.77
C LEU A 5 -11.90 -27.99 -10.74
N ILE A 6 -12.37 -28.59 -9.63
CA ILE A 6 -13.11 -27.85 -8.57
C ILE A 6 -12.15 -27.09 -7.64
N TYR A 7 -10.95 -27.61 -7.42
CA TYR A 7 -9.95 -26.92 -6.60
C TYR A 7 -9.27 -25.74 -7.33
N MET A 8 -9.15 -25.79 -8.65
CA MET A 8 -8.68 -24.65 -9.45
C MET A 8 -9.71 -23.49 -9.51
N THR A 9 -11.01 -23.78 -9.45
CA THR A 9 -12.05 -22.74 -9.53
C THR A 9 -12.22 -21.99 -8.19
N VAL A 10 -11.92 -22.61 -7.06
CA VAL A 10 -11.97 -21.95 -5.74
C VAL A 10 -10.70 -21.15 -5.46
N ALA A 11 -9.54 -21.58 -5.95
CA ALA A 11 -8.30 -20.82 -5.88
C ALA A 11 -8.33 -19.57 -6.79
N LEU A 12 -9.07 -19.61 -7.91
CA LEU A 12 -9.19 -18.46 -8.82
C LEU A 12 -10.18 -17.38 -8.33
N MET A 13 -11.06 -17.70 -7.37
CA MET A 13 -11.99 -16.71 -6.78
C MET A 13 -11.42 -15.95 -5.56
N LEU A 14 -10.24 -16.35 -5.06
CA LEU A 14 -9.56 -15.67 -3.95
C LEU A 14 -8.38 -14.79 -4.40
N LEU A 15 -8.14 -14.69 -5.72
CA LEU A 15 -7.11 -13.84 -6.33
C LEU A 15 -7.78 -12.92 -7.37
N GLN A 16 -8.75 -12.11 -6.95
CA GLN A 16 -9.08 -10.91 -7.69
C GLN A 16 -8.25 -9.78 -7.11
N PRO A 17 -7.32 -9.18 -7.86
CA PRO A 17 -6.75 -7.91 -7.46
C PRO A 17 -7.89 -6.88 -7.45
N CYS A 18 -8.03 -6.16 -6.35
CA CYS A 18 -8.76 -4.89 -6.35
C CYS A 18 -8.08 -3.99 -7.39
N VAL A 19 -8.69 -3.87 -8.55
CA VAL A 19 -8.33 -2.84 -9.50
C VAL A 19 -8.81 -1.54 -8.87
N SER A 20 -7.89 -0.79 -8.27
CA SER A 20 -8.12 0.58 -7.86
C SER A 20 -8.36 1.38 -9.13
N VAL A 21 -9.63 1.70 -9.39
CA VAL A 21 -9.99 2.67 -10.41
C VAL A 21 -9.62 4.03 -9.84
N TYR A 22 -8.44 4.50 -10.16
CA TYR A 22 -8.10 5.90 -9.97
C TYR A 22 -9.03 6.73 -10.86
N ALA A 23 -9.99 7.40 -10.27
CA ALA A 23 -10.70 8.47 -10.94
C ALA A 23 -9.71 9.61 -11.15
N ALA A 24 -9.16 9.70 -12.36
CA ALA A 24 -8.42 10.87 -12.79
C ALA A 24 -9.39 12.04 -12.82
N TRP A 25 -9.18 13.02 -11.96
CA TRP A 25 -9.87 14.29 -12.00
C TRP A 25 -9.46 15.04 -13.28
N PRO A 26 -10.42 15.60 -14.06
CA PRO A 26 -10.08 16.29 -15.29
C PRO A 26 -9.31 17.57 -15.00
N SER A 27 -8.11 17.65 -15.50
CA SER A 27 -7.32 18.88 -15.56
C SER A 27 -7.82 19.75 -16.71
N ASP A 28 -8.14 20.99 -16.38
CA ASP A 28 -8.38 22.20 -17.19
C ASP A 28 -9.56 22.25 -18.18
N PRO A 29 -10.40 23.28 -18.06
CA PRO A 29 -11.31 23.69 -19.11
C PRO A 29 -10.69 24.85 -19.93
N ALA A 30 -9.91 24.53 -20.95
CA ALA A 30 -9.66 25.49 -22.02
C ALA A 30 -10.39 24.99 -23.27
N GLY A 31 -11.44 25.74 -23.66
CA GLY A 31 -12.30 25.39 -24.75
C GLY A 31 -11.64 25.34 -26.15
N VAL A 32 -11.98 24.29 -26.86
CA VAL A 32 -12.00 24.31 -28.34
C VAL A 32 -13.20 23.49 -28.81
N THR A 33 -14.10 24.15 -29.51
CA THR A 33 -15.21 23.56 -30.25
C THR A 33 -14.70 22.89 -31.52
N GLY A 34 -15.06 21.63 -31.74
CA GLY A 34 -14.84 20.94 -33.02
C GLY A 34 -15.64 19.63 -33.03
N GLU A 35 -16.61 19.56 -33.94
CA GLU A 35 -17.48 18.40 -34.13
C GLU A 35 -16.75 17.17 -34.70
N PRO A 36 -17.30 15.94 -34.49
CA PRO A 36 -16.64 14.69 -34.82
C PRO A 36 -16.87 14.28 -36.28
N SER A 37 -15.86 13.71 -36.92
CA SER A 37 -16.00 12.95 -38.16
C SER A 37 -15.79 11.46 -37.91
N ASP A 38 -16.73 10.67 -38.42
CA ASP A 38 -16.86 9.24 -38.39
C ASP A 38 -15.69 8.45 -38.99
N GLY A 39 -15.45 7.29 -38.38
CA GLY A 39 -15.06 6.07 -39.07
C GLY A 39 -13.59 5.69 -39.05
N ILE A 40 -13.24 4.66 -38.27
CA ILE A 40 -12.25 3.63 -38.64
C ILE A 40 -12.57 2.32 -37.94
N GLU A 41 -12.48 1.27 -38.72
CA GLU A 41 -12.83 -0.13 -38.43
C GLU A 41 -11.96 -0.78 -37.35
N LYS A 42 -12.58 -1.73 -36.63
CA LYS A 42 -11.94 -2.64 -35.67
C LYS A 42 -11.10 -3.68 -36.40
N SER A 43 -9.82 -3.76 -36.09
CA SER A 43 -9.04 -4.99 -36.27
C SER A 43 -8.75 -5.58 -34.88
N SER A 44 -9.24 -6.80 -34.70
CA SER A 44 -9.04 -7.62 -33.50
C SER A 44 -7.77 -8.45 -33.68
N ASP A 45 -6.74 -8.14 -32.92
CA ASP A 45 -5.70 -9.13 -32.59
C ASP A 45 -5.37 -8.96 -31.09
N ALA A 46 -5.89 -9.91 -30.32
CA ALA A 46 -5.66 -10.00 -28.90
C ALA A 46 -4.27 -10.59 -28.64
N VAL A 47 -3.37 -9.79 -28.10
CA VAL A 47 -2.16 -10.28 -27.43
C VAL A 47 -2.49 -10.39 -25.95
N GLU A 48 -2.46 -11.59 -25.40
CA GLU A 48 -2.65 -11.84 -23.97
C GLU A 48 -1.48 -11.23 -23.17
N PRO A 49 -1.76 -10.48 -22.08
CA PRO A 49 -0.72 -10.01 -21.18
C PRO A 49 -0.25 -11.16 -20.29
N SER A 50 1.04 -11.44 -20.29
CA SER A 50 1.67 -12.34 -19.32
C SER A 50 1.67 -11.66 -17.95
N ASN A 51 0.83 -12.14 -17.03
CA ASN A 51 0.86 -11.75 -15.62
C ASN A 51 2.12 -12.29 -14.94
N GLY A 52 3.13 -11.45 -14.81
CA GLY A 52 4.24 -11.64 -13.88
C GLY A 52 3.95 -10.90 -12.58
N THR A 53 3.27 -11.53 -11.63
CA THR A 53 3.28 -11.06 -10.24
C THR A 53 4.66 -11.33 -9.66
N ALA A 54 5.48 -10.29 -9.55
CA ALA A 54 6.71 -10.35 -8.77
C ALA A 54 6.31 -10.42 -7.29
N GLU A 55 6.43 -11.62 -6.70
CA GLU A 55 6.52 -11.74 -5.25
C GLU A 55 7.78 -10.98 -4.81
N PHE A 56 7.62 -9.88 -4.11
CA PHE A 56 8.70 -9.22 -3.40
C PHE A 56 9.21 -10.17 -2.29
N SER A 57 10.14 -11.03 -2.65
CA SER A 57 11.03 -11.64 -1.67
C SER A 57 11.85 -10.50 -1.10
N ALA A 58 11.78 -10.28 0.21
CA ALA A 58 12.69 -9.39 0.92
C ALA A 58 14.12 -9.95 0.80
N ALA A 59 14.77 -9.70 -0.33
CA ALA A 59 16.20 -9.89 -0.48
C ALA A 59 16.88 -8.91 0.48
N ALA A 60 17.83 -9.43 1.29
CA ALA A 60 18.63 -8.60 2.19
C ALA A 60 19.15 -7.40 1.40
N GLN A 61 18.87 -6.19 1.87
CA GLN A 61 19.33 -4.97 1.20
C GLN A 61 20.86 -4.99 1.07
N PRO A 62 21.42 -4.54 -0.07
CA PRO A 62 22.86 -4.44 -0.23
C PRO A 62 23.47 -3.63 0.91
N THR A 63 24.54 -4.13 1.51
CA THR A 63 25.22 -3.47 2.64
C THR A 63 26.19 -2.38 2.18
N GLU A 64 26.71 -2.53 0.96
CA GLU A 64 27.65 -1.56 0.38
C GLU A 64 26.90 -0.38 -0.24
N PRO A 65 27.42 0.86 -0.08
CA PRO A 65 26.81 2.03 -0.67
C PRO A 65 26.94 2.01 -2.20
N ALA A 66 25.84 2.34 -2.90
CA ALA A 66 25.83 2.51 -4.33
C ALA A 66 26.63 3.78 -4.73
N GLN A 67 27.40 3.68 -5.78
CA GLN A 67 28.09 4.83 -6.38
C GLN A 67 27.10 5.58 -7.29
N GLU A 68 26.98 6.90 -7.12
CA GLU A 68 26.32 7.74 -8.13
C GLU A 68 27.19 7.83 -9.38
N LEU A 69 26.59 7.57 -10.54
CA LEU A 69 27.27 7.43 -11.82
C LEU A 69 27.23 8.74 -12.60
N THR A 70 28.32 9.05 -13.30
CA THR A 70 28.29 10.12 -14.30
C THR A 70 27.54 9.65 -15.55
N ILE A 71 26.43 10.30 -15.85
CA ILE A 71 25.59 9.99 -17.01
C ILE A 71 25.59 11.11 -18.06
N LYS A 72 25.26 10.74 -19.29
CA LYS A 72 24.92 11.67 -20.37
C LYS A 72 23.46 11.46 -20.74
N ALA A 73 22.65 12.51 -20.63
CA ALA A 73 21.26 12.52 -21.05
C ALA A 73 21.10 13.28 -22.37
N ALA A 74 20.43 12.69 -23.34
CA ALA A 74 20.21 13.28 -24.65
C ALA A 74 18.76 13.10 -25.11
N VAL A 75 18.19 14.16 -25.70
CA VAL A 75 16.87 14.15 -26.36
C VAL A 75 17.11 14.36 -27.84
N GLU A 76 16.59 13.46 -28.70
CA GLU A 76 16.81 13.52 -30.16
C GLU A 76 18.29 13.65 -30.55
N GLY A 77 19.18 13.00 -29.81
CA GLY A 77 20.63 13.03 -30.01
C GLY A 77 21.35 14.28 -29.49
N ALA A 78 20.62 15.29 -28.99
CA ALA A 78 21.19 16.50 -28.41
C ALA A 78 21.32 16.37 -26.88
N ALA A 79 22.52 16.56 -26.34
CA ALA A 79 22.75 16.54 -24.88
C ALA A 79 21.95 17.65 -24.18
N LYS A 80 21.38 17.31 -23.01
CA LYS A 80 20.57 18.21 -22.17
C LYS A 80 21.20 18.32 -20.78
N GLY A 81 21.97 19.39 -20.57
CA GLY A 81 22.66 19.63 -19.29
C GLY A 81 21.72 19.89 -18.12
N ASN A 82 20.51 20.42 -18.36
CA ASN A 82 19.51 20.63 -17.31
C ASN A 82 18.97 19.34 -16.68
N LEU A 83 19.27 18.19 -17.28
CA LEU A 83 18.82 16.89 -16.72
C LEU A 83 19.85 16.30 -15.74
N THR A 84 20.97 17.00 -15.50
CA THR A 84 22.07 16.56 -14.62
C THR A 84 22.80 17.78 -14.01
N ASP A 85 22.06 18.85 -13.71
CA ASP A 85 22.64 20.09 -13.16
C ASP A 85 22.45 20.21 -11.63
N GLY A 86 21.80 19.23 -11.02
CA GLY A 86 21.53 19.17 -9.58
C GLY A 86 20.40 20.10 -9.14
N SER A 87 19.52 20.52 -10.07
CA SER A 87 18.42 21.45 -9.79
C SER A 87 17.06 20.82 -10.09
N GLU A 88 16.24 20.68 -9.07
CA GLU A 88 14.85 20.19 -9.19
C GLU A 88 13.93 21.17 -9.92
N THR A 89 14.32 22.45 -10.03
CA THR A 89 13.47 23.52 -10.59
C THR A 89 13.82 23.90 -12.02
N THR A 90 15.02 23.58 -12.52
CA THR A 90 15.34 23.64 -13.94
C THR A 90 14.79 22.39 -14.63
N TYR A 91 14.32 22.50 -15.86
CA TYR A 91 13.78 21.34 -16.55
C TYR A 91 14.01 21.37 -18.05
N THR A 92 13.91 20.21 -18.67
CA THR A 92 13.88 20.03 -20.13
C THR A 92 12.46 19.62 -20.53
N LYS A 93 11.87 20.36 -21.46
CA LYS A 93 10.60 19.96 -22.09
C LYS A 93 10.89 18.90 -23.17
N ILE A 94 10.25 17.74 -23.03
CA ILE A 94 10.34 16.60 -23.92
C ILE A 94 9.00 16.47 -24.63
N ALA A 95 9.00 16.51 -25.96
CA ALA A 95 7.78 16.42 -26.74
C ALA A 95 7.10 15.05 -26.58
N ALA A 96 5.79 15.02 -26.77
CA ALA A 96 5.02 13.78 -26.80
C ALA A 96 5.67 12.73 -27.70
N ASP A 97 5.67 11.48 -27.25
CA ASP A 97 6.25 10.33 -27.96
C ASP A 97 7.77 10.41 -28.24
N SER A 98 8.44 11.43 -27.68
CA SER A 98 9.90 11.55 -27.73
C SER A 98 10.55 10.80 -26.56
N SER A 99 11.87 10.59 -26.69
CA SER A 99 12.63 9.81 -25.71
C SER A 99 13.84 10.56 -25.20
N VAL A 100 14.22 10.22 -23.95
CA VAL A 100 15.51 10.58 -23.37
C VAL A 100 16.39 9.34 -23.36
N VAL A 101 17.58 9.43 -23.94
CA VAL A 101 18.59 8.39 -23.89
C VAL A 101 19.62 8.75 -22.82
N ILE A 102 19.78 7.85 -21.86
CA ILE A 102 20.77 7.93 -20.79
C ILE A 102 21.90 6.94 -21.11
N THR A 103 23.14 7.41 -21.02
CA THR A 103 24.33 6.55 -21.17
C THR A 103 25.31 6.78 -20.04
N SER A 104 25.92 5.69 -19.57
CA SER A 104 26.99 5.69 -18.56
C SER A 104 28.17 4.84 -19.06
N GLU A 105 29.37 5.09 -18.53
CA GLU A 105 30.53 4.21 -18.71
C GLU A 105 30.45 2.94 -17.83
N GLN A 106 29.57 2.95 -16.83
CA GLN A 106 29.33 1.86 -15.89
C GLN A 106 27.90 1.36 -16.00
N GLU A 107 27.65 0.18 -15.46
CA GLU A 107 26.32 -0.44 -15.42
C GLU A 107 25.39 0.31 -14.47
N ILE A 108 24.16 0.59 -14.91
CA ILE A 108 23.14 1.33 -14.18
C ILE A 108 22.22 0.33 -13.48
N SER A 109 22.30 0.26 -12.16
CA SER A 109 21.46 -0.63 -11.34
C SER A 109 20.17 0.03 -10.88
N SER A 110 20.17 1.36 -10.71
CA SER A 110 18.94 2.11 -10.40
C SER A 110 18.98 3.52 -10.97
N LEU A 111 17.78 4.10 -11.13
CA LEU A 111 17.56 5.49 -11.53
C LEU A 111 16.75 6.21 -10.45
N TYR A 112 17.02 7.51 -10.28
CA TYR A 112 16.17 8.42 -9.56
C TYR A 112 15.82 9.58 -10.48
N ILE A 113 14.52 9.78 -10.68
CA ILE A 113 13.97 10.65 -11.72
C ILE A 113 13.11 11.71 -11.04
N ILE A 114 13.38 12.98 -11.34
CA ILE A 114 12.62 14.11 -10.81
C ILE A 114 11.92 14.81 -11.96
N PHE A 115 10.59 14.81 -11.90
CA PHE A 115 9.73 15.50 -12.87
C PHE A 115 9.38 16.90 -12.36
N GLN A 116 9.28 17.89 -13.25
CA GLN A 116 8.74 19.23 -12.91
C GLN A 116 7.23 19.19 -12.65
N ARG A 117 6.53 18.26 -13.28
CA ARG A 117 5.10 17.98 -13.15
C ARG A 117 4.90 16.48 -13.23
N ILE A 118 3.95 15.98 -12.46
CA ILE A 118 3.56 14.57 -12.52
C ILE A 118 3.23 14.19 -13.97
N PHE A 119 3.89 13.16 -14.48
CA PHE A 119 3.68 12.71 -15.85
C PHE A 119 2.72 11.52 -15.94
N GLY A 120 2.74 10.60 -15.02
CA GLY A 120 2.04 9.33 -15.10
C GLY A 120 2.87 8.25 -15.78
N SER A 121 2.23 7.28 -16.41
CA SER A 121 2.92 6.14 -16.99
C SER A 121 3.83 6.51 -18.15
N TRP A 122 5.04 5.98 -18.13
CA TRP A 122 6.08 6.12 -19.16
C TRP A 122 6.79 4.76 -19.34
N THR A 123 7.70 4.64 -20.31
CA THR A 123 8.37 3.38 -20.55
C THR A 123 9.88 3.50 -20.45
N LEU A 124 10.51 2.46 -19.86
CA LEU A 124 11.95 2.29 -19.77
C LEU A 124 12.38 1.12 -20.67
N SER A 125 13.42 1.32 -21.49
CA SER A 125 13.96 0.30 -22.39
C SER A 125 15.49 0.27 -22.35
N ASP A 126 16.06 -0.92 -22.45
CA ASP A 126 17.48 -1.17 -22.67
C ASP A 126 17.82 -1.42 -24.16
N GLY A 127 16.81 -1.29 -25.04
CA GLY A 127 16.89 -1.59 -26.46
C GLY A 127 16.47 -3.02 -26.86
N ALA A 128 16.38 -3.94 -25.91
CA ALA A 128 15.92 -5.31 -26.13
C ALA A 128 14.58 -5.58 -25.45
N THR A 129 14.40 -5.06 -24.25
CA THR A 129 13.21 -5.18 -23.41
C THR A 129 12.64 -3.80 -23.11
N GLN A 130 11.34 -3.72 -22.90
CA GLN A 130 10.64 -2.50 -22.50
C GLN A 130 9.72 -2.82 -21.32
N VAL A 131 9.75 -1.96 -20.30
CA VAL A 131 8.90 -2.04 -19.11
C VAL A 131 8.14 -0.74 -18.91
N VAL A 132 6.96 -0.81 -18.30
CA VAL A 132 6.16 0.36 -17.93
C VAL A 132 6.58 0.81 -16.53
N CYS A 133 6.74 2.12 -16.35
CA CYS A 133 7.06 2.82 -15.11
C CYS A 133 6.07 3.97 -14.90
N GLY A 134 6.12 4.64 -13.76
CA GLY A 134 5.31 5.84 -13.48
C GLY A 134 3.85 5.57 -13.12
N GLU A 135 3.47 4.32 -12.79
CA GLU A 135 2.08 3.94 -12.49
C GLU A 135 1.54 4.57 -11.18
N ASN A 136 2.43 5.06 -10.30
CA ASN A 136 2.06 5.67 -9.03
C ASN A 136 1.95 7.20 -9.08
N ASP A 137 2.16 7.83 -10.24
CA ASP A 137 2.11 9.29 -10.41
C ASP A 137 3.08 10.07 -9.50
N PHE A 138 4.26 9.51 -9.21
CA PHE A 138 5.25 10.17 -8.36
C PHE A 138 5.97 11.29 -9.10
N LEU A 139 6.17 12.43 -8.42
CA LEU A 139 6.98 13.53 -8.92
C LEU A 139 8.48 13.21 -8.82
N HIS A 140 8.87 12.50 -7.76
CA HIS A 140 10.19 11.95 -7.52
C HIS A 140 10.09 10.43 -7.56
N GLU A 141 10.66 9.80 -8.58
CA GLU A 141 10.48 8.38 -8.85
C GLU A 141 11.81 7.62 -8.79
N TYR A 142 11.87 6.62 -7.93
CA TYR A 142 12.97 5.66 -7.88
C TYR A 142 12.62 4.42 -8.72
N VAL A 143 13.59 3.96 -9.53
CA VAL A 143 13.41 2.79 -10.39
C VAL A 143 14.54 1.79 -10.13
N ASP A 144 14.21 0.60 -9.68
CA ASP A 144 15.13 -0.54 -9.56
C ASP A 144 15.33 -1.18 -10.94
N VAL A 145 16.31 -0.67 -11.69
CA VAL A 145 16.62 -1.12 -13.05
C VAL A 145 17.09 -2.58 -13.05
N ALA A 146 17.97 -2.94 -12.10
CA ALA A 146 18.48 -4.30 -11.99
C ALA A 146 17.37 -5.32 -11.69
N GLY A 147 16.43 -4.96 -10.80
CA GLY A 147 15.26 -5.78 -10.51
C GLY A 147 14.32 -5.94 -11.71
N LEU A 148 14.07 -4.87 -12.47
CA LEU A 148 13.17 -4.88 -13.62
C LEU A 148 13.72 -5.69 -14.81
N PHE A 149 15.01 -5.55 -15.12
CA PHE A 149 15.62 -6.24 -16.28
C PHE A 149 16.33 -7.55 -15.92
N GLY A 150 16.62 -7.80 -14.63
CA GLY A 150 17.43 -8.94 -14.18
C GLY A 150 18.94 -8.75 -14.41
N TYR A 151 19.36 -7.57 -14.84
CA TYR A 151 20.76 -7.13 -15.00
C TYR A 151 20.82 -5.61 -15.10
N SER A 152 22.03 -5.04 -15.08
CA SER A 152 22.27 -3.59 -15.10
C SER A 152 22.83 -3.15 -16.47
N PRO A 153 22.02 -2.51 -17.35
CA PRO A 153 22.49 -2.00 -18.64
C PRO A 153 23.26 -0.68 -18.47
N ALA A 154 24.19 -0.38 -19.41
CA ALA A 154 24.91 0.90 -19.45
C ALA A 154 24.18 1.99 -20.27
N THR A 155 23.10 1.63 -20.97
CA THR A 155 22.27 2.55 -21.78
C THR A 155 20.81 2.27 -21.55
N LEU A 156 20.05 3.32 -21.30
CA LEU A 156 18.61 3.26 -21.07
C LEU A 156 17.90 4.32 -21.90
N THR A 157 16.68 4.02 -22.33
CA THR A 157 15.79 4.93 -23.06
C THR A 157 14.48 5.10 -22.29
N LEU A 158 14.20 6.34 -21.91
CA LEU A 158 12.93 6.73 -21.30
C LEU A 158 12.04 7.31 -22.40
N THR A 159 10.82 6.80 -22.57
CA THR A 159 9.86 7.32 -23.58
C THR A 159 8.57 7.76 -22.89
N PHE A 160 8.09 8.95 -23.30
CA PHE A 160 6.95 9.63 -22.68
C PHE A 160 5.78 9.67 -23.67
N PRO A 161 4.80 8.76 -23.58
CA PRO A 161 3.74 8.64 -24.57
C PRO A 161 2.65 9.69 -24.44
N GLY A 162 2.11 10.14 -25.56
CA GLY A 162 0.83 10.84 -25.69
C GLY A 162 0.79 12.30 -25.29
N ARG A 163 1.74 12.80 -24.49
CA ARG A 163 1.82 14.21 -24.07
C ARG A 163 3.24 14.66 -23.79
N ASP A 164 3.46 15.99 -23.79
CA ASP A 164 4.74 16.57 -23.42
C ASP A 164 5.09 16.27 -21.96
N CYS A 165 6.34 15.89 -21.70
CA CYS A 165 6.89 15.72 -20.37
C CYS A 165 7.82 16.90 -20.02
N SER A 166 7.77 17.34 -18.76
CA SER A 166 8.73 18.28 -18.18
C SER A 166 9.57 17.53 -17.17
N LEU A 167 10.81 17.19 -17.54
CA LEU A 167 11.75 16.42 -16.73
C LEU A 167 12.81 17.34 -16.15
N SER A 168 12.99 17.31 -14.81
CA SER A 168 13.93 18.18 -14.11
C SER A 168 15.30 17.54 -13.99
N GLU A 169 15.41 16.38 -13.32
CA GLU A 169 16.71 15.84 -12.95
C GLU A 169 16.74 14.31 -13.10
N LEU A 170 17.91 13.77 -13.40
CA LEU A 170 18.19 12.35 -13.56
C LEU A 170 19.44 11.97 -12.80
N HIS A 171 19.32 11.04 -11.88
CA HIS A 171 20.43 10.40 -11.20
C HIS A 171 20.47 8.92 -11.55
N ALA A 172 21.65 8.35 -11.70
CA ALA A 172 21.86 6.92 -11.91
C ALA A 172 22.84 6.38 -10.89
N PHE A 173 22.60 5.16 -10.45
CA PHE A 173 23.45 4.52 -9.44
C PHE A 173 23.89 3.14 -9.93
N GLY A 174 25.11 2.75 -9.53
CA GLY A 174 25.61 1.39 -9.63
C GLY A 174 24.96 0.46 -8.61
N GLU A 175 25.44 -0.78 -8.52
CA GLU A 175 25.00 -1.75 -7.53
C GLU A 175 25.27 -1.25 -6.11
N GLY A 176 24.33 -1.47 -5.18
CA GLY A 176 24.46 -1.12 -3.78
C GLY A 176 23.24 -0.39 -3.21
N ARG A 177 23.36 0.01 -1.93
CA ARG A 177 22.33 0.81 -1.25
C ARG A 177 22.45 2.27 -1.71
N VAL A 178 21.42 2.81 -2.33
CA VAL A 178 21.38 4.22 -2.72
C VAL A 178 21.47 5.14 -1.50
N PRO A 179 22.00 6.38 -1.66
CA PRO A 179 22.07 7.37 -0.58
C PRO A 179 20.71 7.66 0.03
N ASP A 180 20.68 8.03 1.32
CA ASP A 180 19.44 8.27 2.07
C ASP A 180 18.58 9.44 1.53
N TRP A 181 19.16 10.33 0.72
CA TRP A 181 18.43 11.40 0.05
C TRP A 181 17.63 10.94 -1.17
N VAL A 182 17.88 9.74 -1.70
CA VAL A 182 17.10 9.15 -2.81
C VAL A 182 15.76 8.68 -2.26
N GLN A 183 14.70 9.33 -2.67
CA GLN A 183 13.37 9.09 -2.16
C GLN A 183 12.74 7.86 -2.83
N GLN A 184 12.46 6.83 -2.04
CA GLN A 184 11.82 5.60 -2.47
C GLN A 184 10.38 5.57 -1.92
N TRP A 185 9.52 6.37 -2.54
CA TRP A 185 8.15 6.54 -2.10
C TRP A 185 7.32 5.27 -2.21
N GLN A 186 6.52 5.03 -1.18
CA GLN A 186 5.41 4.09 -1.23
C GLN A 186 4.15 4.83 -1.71
N PRO A 187 3.21 4.16 -2.38
CA PRO A 187 1.90 4.76 -2.63
C PRO A 187 1.25 5.33 -1.36
N PRO A 188 0.26 6.22 -1.49
CA PRO A 188 -0.56 6.60 -0.34
C PRO A 188 -1.05 5.38 0.44
N CYS A 189 -1.20 5.50 1.76
CA CYS A 189 -1.63 4.40 2.61
C CYS A 189 -2.92 3.75 2.11
N GLU A 190 -3.04 2.43 2.22
CA GLU A 190 -4.34 1.77 2.10
C GLU A 190 -5.17 2.03 3.37
N GLU A 191 -4.51 1.92 4.53
CA GLU A 191 -5.04 2.25 5.85
C GLU A 191 -3.95 3.01 6.62
N ALA A 192 -4.33 4.11 7.28
CA ALA A 192 -3.38 4.94 8.01
C ALA A 192 -3.60 4.84 9.53
N ASP A 193 -2.53 4.66 10.29
CA ASP A 193 -2.61 4.79 11.74
C ASP A 193 -2.92 6.24 12.12
N LEU A 194 -2.24 7.21 11.46
CA LEU A 194 -2.45 8.64 11.65
C LEU A 194 -2.69 9.34 10.31
N LEU A 195 -3.73 10.16 10.24
CA LEU A 195 -4.01 11.10 9.17
C LEU A 195 -3.73 12.51 9.66
N LEU A 196 -2.70 13.17 9.11
CA LEU A 196 -2.42 14.58 9.34
C LEU A 196 -3.05 15.41 8.23
N THR A 197 -3.99 16.31 8.59
CA THR A 197 -4.61 17.25 7.65
C THR A 197 -3.93 18.61 7.77
N SER A 198 -2.95 18.85 6.89
CA SER A 198 -2.22 20.12 6.80
C SER A 198 -2.89 21.06 5.79
N THR A 199 -2.81 22.37 6.00
CA THR A 199 -3.35 23.32 5.02
C THR A 199 -2.33 23.58 3.91
N HIS A 200 -1.15 24.06 4.28
CA HIS A 200 -0.07 24.36 3.33
C HIS A 200 1.08 23.38 3.50
N ILE A 201 1.92 23.33 2.49
CA ILE A 201 3.11 22.49 2.49
C ILE A 201 4.28 23.19 3.21
N ASP A 202 4.29 23.15 4.50
CA ASP A 202 5.28 23.55 5.52
C ASP A 202 4.64 23.55 6.92
N ASP A 203 3.31 23.62 7.01
CA ASP A 203 2.59 23.61 8.30
C ASP A 203 2.90 22.36 9.12
N GLU A 204 3.13 21.20 8.44
CA GLU A 204 3.48 19.92 9.08
C GLU A 204 4.83 19.97 9.78
N GLN A 205 5.72 20.87 9.34
CA GLN A 205 7.03 21.08 9.96
C GLN A 205 7.01 22.23 10.98
N LEU A 206 5.96 23.04 10.95
CA LEU A 206 5.77 24.20 11.80
C LEU A 206 4.81 23.88 12.95
N PHE A 207 3.52 24.04 12.73
CA PHE A 207 2.48 23.93 13.76
C PHE A 207 2.25 22.52 14.25
N PHE A 208 2.58 21.51 13.41
CA PHE A 208 2.54 20.09 13.74
C PHE A 208 3.93 19.49 13.97
N ALA A 209 4.93 20.35 14.22
CA ALA A 209 6.31 19.92 14.43
C ALA A 209 6.40 18.83 15.49
N GLY A 210 7.12 17.75 15.18
CA GLY A 210 7.30 16.59 16.04
C GLY A 210 6.41 15.40 15.72
N ILE A 211 5.19 15.60 15.17
CA ILE A 211 4.25 14.51 14.84
C ILE A 211 4.87 13.53 13.85
N LEU A 212 5.31 14.01 12.70
CA LEU A 212 5.81 13.15 11.63
C LEU A 212 7.10 12.43 12.00
N PRO A 213 8.15 13.10 12.53
CA PRO A 213 9.36 12.42 12.94
C PRO A 213 9.12 11.35 14.00
N TYR A 214 8.20 11.61 14.93
CA TYR A 214 7.90 10.67 16.00
C TYR A 214 7.07 9.48 15.51
N TYR A 215 5.88 9.73 14.95
CA TYR A 215 4.98 8.63 14.60
C TYR A 215 5.40 7.90 13.31
N ALA A 216 5.78 8.62 12.25
CA ALA A 216 6.24 7.95 11.02
C ALA A 216 7.70 7.49 11.12
N GLY A 217 8.60 8.35 11.60
CA GLY A 217 10.03 8.08 11.60
C GLY A 217 10.48 7.13 12.70
N GLU A 218 10.13 7.40 13.95
CA GLU A 218 10.58 6.61 15.11
C GLU A 218 9.68 5.41 15.38
N CYS A 219 8.36 5.62 15.45
CA CYS A 219 7.41 4.54 15.73
C CYS A 219 7.12 3.64 14.50
N GLY A 220 7.45 4.09 13.30
CA GLY A 220 7.21 3.33 12.08
C GLY A 220 5.73 3.13 11.75
N LEU A 221 4.84 3.99 12.26
CA LEU A 221 3.41 3.93 11.97
C LEU A 221 3.10 4.33 10.52
N ALA A 222 2.01 3.83 9.98
CA ALA A 222 1.49 4.24 8.69
C ALA A 222 0.86 5.65 8.81
N VAL A 223 1.64 6.68 8.45
CA VAL A 223 1.20 8.08 8.52
C VAL A 223 0.89 8.59 7.12
N GLN A 224 -0.36 9.03 6.92
CA GLN A 224 -0.79 9.70 5.70
C GLN A 224 -0.88 11.20 5.93
N VAL A 225 -0.17 11.98 5.13
CA VAL A 225 -0.32 13.43 5.10
C VAL A 225 -1.24 13.83 3.97
N VAL A 226 -2.26 14.63 4.29
CA VAL A 226 -3.19 15.21 3.33
C VAL A 226 -3.09 16.73 3.42
N TYR A 227 -2.77 17.37 2.32
CA TYR A 227 -2.74 18.82 2.20
C TYR A 227 -4.05 19.34 1.62
N PHE A 228 -4.53 20.43 2.19
CA PHE A 228 -5.77 21.05 1.75
C PHE A 228 -5.58 21.81 0.43
N THR A 229 -4.46 22.52 0.30
CA THR A 229 -4.18 23.37 -0.86
C THR A 229 -3.43 22.64 -1.98
N ASP A 230 -3.57 23.17 -3.22
CA ASP A 230 -2.84 22.74 -4.41
C ASP A 230 -1.37 23.25 -4.32
N PRO A 231 -0.36 22.36 -4.27
CA PRO A 231 1.03 22.74 -4.15
C PRO A 231 1.63 23.27 -5.46
N PHE A 232 1.00 23.02 -6.61
CA PHE A 232 1.55 23.30 -7.93
C PHE A 232 1.40 24.75 -8.40
N THR A 233 1.02 25.65 -7.50
CA THR A 233 0.99 27.09 -7.81
C THR A 233 2.39 27.64 -8.10
N TYR A 234 3.41 27.17 -7.37
CA TYR A 234 4.82 27.49 -7.59
C TYR A 234 5.60 26.20 -7.87
N SER A 235 6.54 26.28 -8.79
CA SER A 235 7.24 25.09 -9.31
C SER A 235 8.13 24.39 -8.28
N GLU A 236 8.68 25.13 -7.33
CA GLU A 236 9.55 24.62 -6.27
C GLU A 236 8.80 23.94 -5.12
N ARG A 237 7.57 24.36 -4.84
CA ARG A 237 6.84 23.93 -3.64
C ARG A 237 6.58 22.42 -3.56
N PRO A 238 6.20 21.70 -4.64
CA PRO A 238 6.03 20.25 -4.57
C PRO A 238 7.32 19.49 -4.25
N HIS A 239 8.47 19.99 -4.71
CA HIS A 239 9.77 19.38 -4.40
C HIS A 239 10.15 19.62 -2.94
N GLU A 240 9.97 20.84 -2.44
CA GLU A 240 10.18 21.21 -1.03
C GLU A 240 9.34 20.33 -0.09
N GLN A 241 8.07 20.09 -0.44
CA GLN A 241 7.15 19.18 0.26
C GLN A 241 7.73 17.77 0.38
N LEU A 242 8.10 17.16 -0.75
CA LEU A 242 8.61 15.80 -0.76
C LEU A 242 9.94 15.68 -0.03
N ASN A 243 10.83 16.65 -0.18
CA ASN A 243 12.12 16.70 0.52
C ASN A 243 11.92 16.83 2.04
N GLY A 244 10.99 17.71 2.48
CA GLY A 244 10.65 17.88 3.89
C GLY A 244 10.07 16.61 4.52
N LEU A 245 9.06 16.02 3.87
CA LEU A 245 8.42 14.79 4.33
C LEU A 245 9.40 13.61 4.39
N TRP A 246 10.24 13.45 3.37
CA TRP A 246 11.25 12.39 3.34
C TRP A 246 12.26 12.53 4.48
N THR A 247 12.72 13.75 4.74
CA THR A 247 13.67 14.08 5.81
C THR A 247 13.16 13.69 7.19
N VAL A 248 11.86 13.83 7.44
CA VAL A 248 11.23 13.51 8.73
C VAL A 248 10.69 12.08 8.83
N GLY A 249 11.02 11.22 7.87
CA GLY A 249 10.71 9.79 7.97
C GLY A 249 9.38 9.37 7.35
N VAL A 250 8.63 10.26 6.71
CA VAL A 250 7.43 9.89 5.95
C VAL A 250 7.84 9.12 4.70
N ARG A 251 7.16 8.01 4.43
CA ARG A 251 7.45 7.14 3.28
C ARG A 251 6.24 6.92 2.37
N ASN A 252 5.03 7.16 2.86
CA ASN A 252 3.82 7.13 2.03
C ASN A 252 3.65 8.48 1.33
N TYR A 253 3.39 8.43 0.02
CA TYR A 253 3.27 9.62 -0.82
C TYR A 253 2.10 10.48 -0.33
N PRO A 254 2.28 11.81 -0.20
CA PRO A 254 1.22 12.71 0.26
C PRO A 254 0.08 12.82 -0.74
N VAL A 255 -1.11 13.18 -0.26
CA VAL A 255 -2.25 13.55 -1.10
C VAL A 255 -2.48 15.05 -0.95
N CYS A 256 -2.67 15.74 -2.07
CA CYS A 256 -2.94 17.17 -2.11
C CYS A 256 -4.34 17.44 -2.63
N GLY A 257 -5.05 18.34 -1.95
CA GLY A 257 -6.30 18.91 -2.41
C GLY A 257 -6.10 19.87 -3.57
N GLN A 258 -7.21 20.40 -4.05
CA GLN A 258 -7.22 21.32 -5.21
C GLN A 258 -7.55 22.76 -4.82
N PHE A 259 -7.75 23.03 -3.51
CA PHE A 259 -8.16 24.34 -3.03
C PHE A 259 -7.00 25.32 -3.16
N LYS A 260 -7.32 26.58 -3.49
CA LYS A 260 -6.28 27.56 -3.83
C LYS A 260 -5.68 28.17 -2.58
N ASP A 261 -4.35 28.20 -2.54
CA ASP A 261 -3.63 28.94 -1.53
C ASP A 261 -3.86 30.44 -1.66
N ALA A 262 -4.44 31.04 -0.61
CA ALA A 262 -4.70 32.46 -0.57
C ALA A 262 -4.80 32.97 0.88
N TYR A 263 -3.98 33.92 1.21
CA TYR A 263 -4.00 34.53 2.52
C TYR A 263 -5.31 35.28 2.79
N SER A 264 -5.88 35.06 3.96
CA SER A 264 -7.00 35.81 4.52
C SER A 264 -6.93 35.74 6.06
N GLU A 265 -7.53 36.71 6.75
CA GLU A 265 -7.53 36.80 8.23
C GLU A 265 -8.85 36.29 8.84
N THR A 266 -9.80 35.86 8.02
CA THR A 266 -11.11 35.36 8.49
C THR A 266 -11.57 34.15 7.65
N SER A 267 -12.33 33.26 8.28
CA SER A 267 -12.98 32.14 7.56
C SER A 267 -13.92 32.65 6.45
N LYS A 268 -14.65 33.74 6.69
CA LYS A 268 -15.54 34.35 5.70
C LYS A 268 -14.80 34.73 4.42
N ASP A 269 -13.64 35.39 4.55
CA ASP A 269 -12.86 35.83 3.39
C ASP A 269 -12.18 34.64 2.72
N ALA A 270 -11.76 33.62 3.49
CA ALA A 270 -11.22 32.38 2.97
C ALA A 270 -12.25 31.63 2.14
N TYR A 271 -13.49 31.43 2.64
CA TYR A 271 -14.57 30.83 1.84
C TYR A 271 -14.88 31.64 0.59
N ALA A 272 -15.04 32.97 0.71
CA ALA A 272 -15.30 33.85 -0.42
C ALA A 272 -14.15 33.80 -1.48
N HIS A 273 -12.93 33.51 -1.03
CA HIS A 273 -11.79 33.32 -1.93
C HIS A 273 -11.94 32.01 -2.70
N GLN A 274 -12.23 30.90 -2.03
CA GLN A 274 -12.42 29.60 -2.66
C GLN A 274 -13.61 29.60 -3.64
N GLU A 275 -14.70 30.28 -3.29
CA GLU A 275 -15.87 30.45 -4.18
C GLU A 275 -15.53 31.12 -5.51
N LYS A 276 -14.54 32.02 -5.57
CA LYS A 276 -14.08 32.63 -6.83
C LYS A 276 -13.42 31.63 -7.77
N TYR A 277 -12.89 30.54 -7.23
CA TYR A 277 -12.32 29.43 -8.00
C TYR A 277 -13.31 28.28 -8.19
N GLY A 278 -14.56 28.46 -7.77
CA GLY A 278 -15.64 27.49 -7.99
C GLY A 278 -15.75 26.43 -6.89
N PHE A 279 -15.06 26.58 -5.76
CA PHE A 279 -15.11 25.64 -4.65
C PHE A 279 -16.07 26.14 -3.57
N SER A 280 -17.05 25.33 -3.23
CA SER A 280 -17.97 25.56 -2.12
C SER A 280 -17.40 24.97 -0.81
N ARG A 281 -18.01 25.37 0.33
CA ARG A 281 -17.73 24.72 1.63
C ARG A 281 -18.01 23.22 1.57
N GLU A 282 -19.08 22.82 0.87
CA GLU A 282 -19.45 21.41 0.71
C GLU A 282 -18.38 20.60 -0.03
N ASP A 283 -17.71 21.17 -1.03
CA ASP A 283 -16.62 20.49 -1.74
C ASP A 283 -15.43 20.21 -0.80
N MET A 284 -15.17 21.12 0.14
CA MET A 284 -14.11 20.97 1.14
C MET A 284 -14.45 19.89 2.16
N VAL A 285 -15.68 19.89 2.67
CA VAL A 285 -16.17 18.85 3.60
C VAL A 285 -16.14 17.48 2.93
N ARG A 286 -16.62 17.41 1.68
CA ARG A 286 -16.63 16.15 0.90
C ARG A 286 -15.22 15.61 0.70
N PHE A 287 -14.28 16.45 0.30
CA PHE A 287 -12.87 16.07 0.13
C PHE A 287 -12.31 15.46 1.43
N GLN A 288 -12.51 16.11 2.58
CA GLN A 288 -11.98 15.61 3.84
C GLN A 288 -12.68 14.33 4.31
N ALA A 289 -14.02 14.23 4.15
CA ALA A 289 -14.76 13.02 4.47
C ALA A 289 -14.32 11.83 3.60
N GLU A 290 -14.05 12.08 2.31
CA GLU A 290 -13.49 11.09 1.42
C GLU A 290 -12.10 10.63 1.88
N MET A 291 -11.21 11.55 2.27
CA MET A 291 -9.87 11.20 2.78
C MET A 291 -9.96 10.36 4.08
N ILE A 292 -10.85 10.70 4.98
CA ILE A 292 -11.11 9.92 6.20
C ILE A 292 -11.59 8.51 5.84
N ARG A 293 -12.53 8.35 4.93
CA ARG A 293 -13.04 7.05 4.47
C ARG A 293 -11.97 6.23 3.75
N ARG A 294 -11.22 6.87 2.87
CA ARG A 294 -10.16 6.24 2.09
C ARG A 294 -9.06 5.67 2.95
N PHE A 295 -8.59 6.44 3.92
CA PHE A 295 -7.43 6.06 4.74
C PHE A 295 -7.80 5.41 6.07
N ARG A 296 -9.08 5.46 6.48
CA ARG A 296 -9.60 4.79 7.69
C ARG A 296 -8.74 5.04 8.95
N PRO A 297 -8.33 6.28 9.25
CA PRO A 297 -7.33 6.56 10.27
C PRO A 297 -7.80 6.20 11.68
N HIS A 298 -6.89 5.68 12.51
CA HIS A 298 -7.12 5.55 13.95
C HIS A 298 -7.11 6.92 14.62
N VAL A 299 -6.20 7.79 14.19
CA VAL A 299 -6.03 9.15 14.72
C VAL A 299 -6.07 10.14 13.56
N VAL A 300 -6.85 11.21 13.70
CA VAL A 300 -6.85 12.39 12.83
C VAL A 300 -6.31 13.57 13.57
N VAL A 301 -5.45 14.38 12.94
CA VAL A 301 -4.93 15.63 13.50
C VAL A 301 -5.21 16.79 12.55
N GLY A 302 -5.73 17.88 13.07
CA GLY A 302 -6.07 19.09 12.32
C GLY A 302 -5.63 20.39 12.99
N HIS A 303 -5.72 21.50 12.24
CA HIS A 303 -5.35 22.86 12.65
C HIS A 303 -6.19 23.42 13.80
N ASP A 304 -5.70 24.51 14.40
CA ASP A 304 -6.46 25.34 15.35
C ASP A 304 -7.75 25.88 14.71
N ILE A 305 -8.86 25.76 15.40
CA ILE A 305 -10.16 26.31 14.97
C ILE A 305 -10.14 27.85 14.79
N ASN A 306 -9.23 28.53 15.45
CA ASN A 306 -9.02 29.97 15.30
C ASN A 306 -7.98 30.28 14.19
N GLY A 307 -7.36 29.28 13.62
CA GLY A 307 -6.23 29.37 12.69
C GLY A 307 -4.96 29.87 13.36
N GLU A 308 -3.87 29.19 13.19
CA GLU A 308 -2.57 29.71 13.63
C GLU A 308 -2.35 31.07 12.96
N TYR A 309 -1.87 32.04 13.70
CA TYR A 309 -1.73 33.46 13.31
C TYR A 309 -2.97 34.06 12.59
N SER A 310 -4.16 33.59 12.94
CA SER A 310 -5.46 33.98 12.33
C SER A 310 -5.54 33.74 10.84
N HIS A 311 -4.85 32.71 10.32
CA HIS A 311 -4.91 32.36 8.90
C HIS A 311 -6.27 31.76 8.55
N GLY A 312 -7.02 32.45 7.69
CA GLY A 312 -8.38 32.03 7.34
C GLY A 312 -8.48 30.67 6.69
N GLN A 313 -7.46 30.22 5.95
CA GLN A 313 -7.46 28.87 5.35
C GLN A 313 -7.22 27.78 6.40
N HIS A 314 -6.43 28.01 7.45
CA HIS A 314 -6.34 27.08 8.58
C HIS A 314 -7.70 26.95 9.28
N ILE A 315 -8.40 28.09 9.47
CA ILE A 315 -9.75 28.09 10.05
C ILE A 315 -10.70 27.22 9.24
N ILE A 316 -10.82 27.47 7.91
CA ILE A 316 -11.78 26.71 7.08
C ILE A 316 -11.38 25.25 6.90
N ASN A 317 -10.09 24.92 6.92
CA ASN A 317 -9.62 23.55 6.93
C ASN A 317 -10.10 22.83 8.21
N CYS A 318 -9.91 23.45 9.39
CA CYS A 318 -10.38 22.90 10.66
C CYS A 318 -11.91 22.81 10.73
N GLU A 319 -12.65 23.87 10.38
CA GLU A 319 -14.13 23.88 10.39
C GLU A 319 -14.71 22.77 9.50
N THR A 320 -14.13 22.55 8.32
CA THR A 320 -14.62 21.52 7.39
C THR A 320 -14.16 20.13 7.79
N LEU A 321 -13.01 19.98 8.46
CA LEU A 321 -12.57 18.72 9.03
C LEU A 321 -13.50 18.25 10.16
N MET A 322 -13.91 19.17 11.03
CA MET A 322 -14.83 18.84 12.14
C MET A 322 -16.16 18.29 11.62
N ASP A 323 -16.73 18.89 10.57
CA ASP A 323 -17.92 18.34 9.91
C ASP A 323 -17.64 17.01 9.23
N ALA A 324 -16.50 16.88 8.54
CA ALA A 324 -16.12 15.69 7.81
C ALA A 324 -15.94 14.47 8.72
N LEU A 325 -15.48 14.65 9.97
CA LEU A 325 -15.35 13.58 10.96
C LEU A 325 -16.70 12.90 11.28
N ASP A 326 -17.77 13.68 11.38
CA ASP A 326 -19.11 13.14 11.61
C ASP A 326 -19.70 12.55 10.32
N LEU A 327 -19.53 13.24 9.20
CA LEU A 327 -20.09 12.86 7.91
C LEU A 327 -19.39 11.66 7.28
N ALA A 328 -18.14 11.39 7.60
CA ALA A 328 -17.44 10.19 7.15
C ALA A 328 -18.06 8.89 7.71
N ALA A 329 -18.70 8.96 8.89
CA ALA A 329 -19.42 7.85 9.50
C ALA A 329 -20.86 7.69 8.99
N ASP A 330 -21.44 8.70 8.31
CA ASP A 330 -22.80 8.69 7.81
C ASP A 330 -22.87 8.04 6.42
N GLU A 331 -23.59 6.90 6.33
CA GLU A 331 -23.77 6.17 5.06
C GLU A 331 -24.62 6.93 4.03
N SER A 332 -25.39 7.94 4.45
CA SER A 332 -26.22 8.75 3.56
C SER A 332 -25.48 9.93 2.94
N TYR A 333 -24.34 10.31 3.49
CA TYR A 333 -23.52 11.41 2.98
C TYR A 333 -22.55 10.91 1.90
N ASP A 334 -22.56 11.57 0.74
CA ASP A 334 -21.73 11.24 -0.43
C ASP A 334 -21.72 9.74 -0.77
N PRO A 335 -22.84 9.21 -1.31
CA PRO A 335 -22.99 7.78 -1.56
C PRO A 335 -21.94 7.17 -2.49
N ASP A 336 -21.33 7.96 -3.38
CA ASP A 336 -20.27 7.48 -4.29
C ASP A 336 -18.99 7.18 -3.53
N SER A 337 -18.63 8.05 -2.58
CA SER A 337 -17.49 7.79 -1.68
C SER A 337 -17.78 6.60 -0.75
N VAL A 338 -19.02 6.48 -0.24
CA VAL A 338 -19.43 5.30 0.56
C VAL A 338 -19.33 4.01 -0.26
N LEU A 339 -19.75 4.02 -1.51
CA LEU A 339 -19.67 2.85 -2.39
C LEU A 339 -18.20 2.43 -2.62
N THR A 340 -17.30 3.41 -2.72
CA THR A 340 -15.89 3.17 -3.02
C THR A 340 -15.10 2.72 -1.79
N TYR A 341 -15.29 3.37 -0.65
CA TYR A 341 -14.43 3.21 0.55
C TYR A 341 -15.18 2.67 1.77
N GLY A 342 -16.52 2.65 1.77
CA GLY A 342 -17.33 2.42 2.96
C GLY A 342 -17.43 3.66 3.85
N THR A 343 -18.02 3.50 5.03
CA THR A 343 -18.03 4.53 6.08
C THR A 343 -16.87 4.31 7.05
N TRP A 344 -16.43 5.38 7.72
CA TRP A 344 -15.43 5.28 8.77
C TRP A 344 -15.73 6.21 9.93
N ASP A 345 -15.81 5.65 11.13
CA ASP A 345 -15.95 6.39 12.39
C ASP A 345 -14.58 6.45 13.07
N THR A 346 -13.88 7.57 12.88
CA THR A 346 -12.50 7.76 13.37
C THR A 346 -12.43 7.60 14.90
N PRO A 347 -11.58 6.70 15.43
CA PRO A 347 -11.48 6.47 16.88
C PRO A 347 -11.09 7.70 17.67
N LYS A 348 -10.17 8.52 17.16
CA LYS A 348 -9.70 9.74 17.85
C LYS A 348 -9.42 10.87 16.85
N ALA A 349 -9.81 12.09 17.21
CA ALA A 349 -9.47 13.29 16.45
C ALA A 349 -8.94 14.38 17.40
N TYR A 350 -7.76 14.89 17.08
CA TYR A 350 -7.10 15.97 17.80
C TYR A 350 -7.08 17.24 16.97
N ILE A 351 -7.35 18.36 17.65
CA ILE A 351 -7.26 19.70 17.06
C ILE A 351 -6.13 20.44 17.77
N HIS A 352 -5.27 21.07 16.98
CA HIS A 352 -4.18 21.90 17.51
C HIS A 352 -4.76 23.05 18.36
N LEU A 353 -4.20 23.29 19.53
CA LEU A 353 -4.60 24.30 20.51
C LEU A 353 -6.07 24.19 21.01
N TRP A 354 -6.76 23.07 20.80
CA TRP A 354 -8.10 22.86 21.32
C TRP A 354 -8.07 22.77 22.85
N GLU A 355 -8.98 23.49 23.53
CA GLU A 355 -8.91 23.65 24.99
C GLU A 355 -9.53 22.48 25.78
N GLU A 356 -10.42 21.70 25.15
CA GLU A 356 -11.08 20.57 25.81
C GLU A 356 -10.23 19.30 25.73
N ASN A 357 -10.21 18.52 26.82
CA ASN A 357 -9.41 17.29 26.94
C ASN A 357 -7.97 17.48 26.42
N PRO A 358 -7.21 18.46 26.96
CA PRO A 358 -5.91 18.83 26.44
C PRO A 358 -4.87 17.76 26.69
N ILE A 359 -4.01 17.55 25.70
CA ILE A 359 -2.79 16.74 25.82
C ILE A 359 -1.57 17.62 25.53
N VAL A 360 -0.44 17.24 26.12
CA VAL A 360 0.84 17.94 25.92
C VAL A 360 1.86 16.93 25.41
N MET A 361 2.25 17.09 24.17
CA MET A 361 3.23 16.22 23.53
C MET A 361 4.65 16.64 23.90
N ASP A 362 5.51 15.65 24.16
CA ASP A 362 6.94 15.86 24.38
C ASP A 362 7.72 15.56 23.09
N TRP A 363 7.96 16.59 22.30
CA TRP A 363 8.76 16.50 21.08
C TRP A 363 10.27 16.72 21.31
N ASP A 364 10.68 16.86 22.56
CA ASP A 364 12.07 17.12 22.96
C ASP A 364 12.83 15.83 23.35
N ILE A 365 12.19 14.66 23.19
CA ILE A 365 12.82 13.36 23.42
C ILE A 365 13.75 13.00 22.25
N PRO A 366 14.94 12.43 22.50
CA PRO A 366 15.82 11.92 21.45
C PRO A 366 15.22 10.69 20.76
N LEU A 367 15.32 10.63 19.43
CA LEU A 367 14.84 9.54 18.59
C LEU A 367 16.02 8.69 18.13
N GLU A 368 15.92 7.35 18.27
CA GLU A 368 16.99 6.42 17.89
C GLU A 368 17.18 6.38 16.37
N THR A 369 16.10 6.34 15.62
CA THR A 369 16.08 6.33 14.15
C THR A 369 16.82 7.53 13.54
N PHE A 370 16.83 8.67 14.24
CA PHE A 370 17.47 9.89 13.78
C PHE A 370 18.79 10.19 14.52
N GLY A 371 19.44 9.16 15.07
CA GLY A 371 20.76 9.26 15.70
C GLY A 371 20.78 10.16 16.95
N GLY A 372 19.67 10.24 17.68
CA GLY A 372 19.52 10.98 18.93
C GLY A 372 19.07 12.44 18.75
N LYS A 373 18.73 12.89 17.54
CA LYS A 373 18.02 14.15 17.33
C LYS A 373 16.60 14.02 17.88
N THR A 374 16.06 15.13 18.39
CA THR A 374 14.67 15.13 18.88
C THR A 374 13.67 15.23 17.72
N ALA A 375 12.40 14.87 17.98
CA ALA A 375 11.33 15.02 16.98
C ALA A 375 11.21 16.48 16.50
N PHE A 376 11.35 17.44 17.40
CA PHE A 376 11.35 18.85 17.06
C PHE A 376 12.54 19.24 16.16
N GLN A 377 13.76 18.78 16.49
CA GLN A 377 14.94 19.04 15.67
C GLN A 377 14.79 18.48 14.27
N MET A 378 14.19 17.29 14.13
CA MET A 378 13.91 16.73 12.81
C MET A 378 12.89 17.54 12.03
N SER A 379 11.85 18.09 12.67
CA SER A 379 10.93 19.03 12.01
C SER A 379 11.62 20.32 11.60
N GLN A 380 12.58 20.83 12.40
CA GLN A 380 13.41 21.95 11.99
C GLN A 380 14.22 21.63 10.72
N GLU A 381 14.77 20.43 10.60
CA GLU A 381 15.46 19.97 9.37
C GLU A 381 14.50 19.81 8.20
N GLY A 382 13.30 19.27 8.42
CA GLY A 382 12.24 19.22 7.42
C GLY A 382 11.87 20.61 6.91
N PHE A 383 11.72 21.59 7.81
CA PHE A 383 11.44 22.97 7.41
C PHE A 383 12.59 23.61 6.62
N LEU A 384 13.85 23.23 6.85
CA LEU A 384 14.96 23.71 6.02
C LEU A 384 14.86 23.29 4.55
N CYS A 385 14.13 22.22 4.23
CA CYS A 385 13.84 21.82 2.85
C CYS A 385 12.95 22.83 2.13
N HIS A 386 12.13 23.60 2.85
CA HIS A 386 11.25 24.63 2.29
C HIS A 386 12.04 25.94 2.05
N GLN A 387 12.91 25.92 1.02
CA GLN A 387 13.81 27.04 0.71
C GLN A 387 13.06 28.32 0.39
N SER A 388 11.89 28.22 -0.26
CA SER A 388 11.01 29.35 -0.57
C SER A 388 10.48 30.06 0.69
N GLN A 389 10.50 29.40 1.86
CA GLN A 389 9.95 29.90 3.12
C GLN A 389 11.02 30.41 4.10
N GLN A 390 12.31 30.24 3.78
CA GLN A 390 13.42 30.59 4.70
C GLN A 390 13.53 32.11 4.98
N TRP A 391 12.94 32.96 4.16
CA TRP A 391 12.91 34.41 4.33
C TRP A 391 11.67 34.93 5.11
N THR A 392 10.71 34.07 5.42
CA THR A 392 9.48 34.39 6.15
C THR A 392 9.73 34.53 7.64
N TRP A 393 8.70 34.98 8.39
CA TRP A 393 8.76 35.06 9.83
C TRP A 393 8.81 33.68 10.50
N PHE A 394 8.35 32.63 9.83
CA PHE A 394 8.37 31.24 10.31
C PHE A 394 9.78 30.77 10.69
N ARG A 395 10.79 31.12 9.88
CA ARG A 395 12.17 30.78 10.21
C ARG A 395 12.58 31.31 11.59
N ARG A 396 12.18 32.57 11.92
CA ARG A 396 12.49 33.15 13.24
C ARG A 396 11.65 32.57 14.35
N TRP A 397 10.44 32.12 14.02
CA TRP A 397 9.53 31.49 14.97
C TRP A 397 10.04 30.11 15.39
N ILE A 398 10.49 29.28 14.45
CA ILE A 398 10.92 27.89 14.71
C ILE A 398 12.40 27.80 15.16
N PHE A 399 13.29 28.65 14.69
CA PHE A 399 14.72 28.66 15.06
C PHE A 399 15.13 29.69 16.07
N GLY A 400 14.28 30.68 16.36
CA GLY A 400 14.61 31.84 17.19
C GLY A 400 15.32 32.96 16.42
N SER A 401 15.40 34.15 17.06
CA SER A 401 16.03 35.35 16.49
C SER A 401 17.32 35.74 17.24
N ASN A 402 17.20 36.01 18.54
CA ASN A 402 18.30 36.42 19.41
C ASN A 402 18.85 35.25 20.26
N LYS A 403 18.01 34.25 20.48
CA LYS A 403 18.30 32.99 21.15
C LYS A 403 17.82 31.88 20.25
N GLU A 404 18.67 30.89 20.01
CA GLU A 404 18.29 29.71 19.30
C GLU A 404 17.21 28.95 20.07
N ILE A 405 16.19 28.47 19.36
CA ILE A 405 15.18 27.55 19.83
C ILE A 405 15.62 26.13 19.44
N THR A 406 15.86 25.30 20.44
CA THR A 406 16.33 23.94 20.28
C THR A 406 15.31 22.91 20.78
N LYS A 407 14.22 23.38 21.39
CA LYS A 407 13.17 22.58 22.00
C LYS A 407 11.79 23.09 21.60
N ALA A 408 10.88 22.19 21.29
CA ALA A 408 9.48 22.50 21.02
C ALA A 408 8.82 23.21 22.21
N SER A 409 9.16 22.81 23.44
CA SER A 409 8.66 23.37 24.69
C SER A 409 9.04 24.85 24.91
N GLU A 410 10.00 25.40 24.17
CA GLU A 410 10.35 26.84 24.20
C GLU A 410 9.37 27.70 23.38
N ILE A 411 8.65 27.10 22.40
CA ILE A 411 7.65 27.80 21.59
C ILE A 411 6.35 27.91 22.39
N LYS A 412 5.94 29.14 22.69
CA LYS A 412 4.74 29.41 23.52
C LYS A 412 3.52 29.84 22.71
N THR A 413 3.75 30.55 21.60
CA THR A 413 2.68 31.02 20.71
C THR A 413 2.55 29.98 19.59
N TYR A 414 1.34 29.47 19.40
CA TYR A 414 1.07 28.36 18.47
C TYR A 414 1.97 27.14 18.74
N SER A 415 2.02 26.75 20.04
CA SER A 415 2.93 25.68 20.48
C SER A 415 2.64 24.35 19.81
N PRO A 416 3.60 23.74 19.11
CA PRO A 416 3.38 22.44 18.45
C PRO A 416 3.23 21.27 19.43
N CYS A 417 3.36 21.54 20.74
CA CYS A 417 3.15 20.54 21.78
C CYS A 417 1.70 20.43 22.26
N LEU A 418 0.82 21.38 21.92
CA LEU A 418 -0.50 21.50 22.53
C LEU A 418 -1.61 21.06 21.58
N TYR A 419 -2.36 20.04 21.99
CA TYR A 419 -3.53 19.55 21.28
C TYR A 419 -4.65 19.26 22.26
N GLY A 420 -5.89 19.24 21.79
CA GLY A 420 -7.01 18.73 22.55
C GLY A 420 -7.74 17.64 21.79
N LEU A 421 -8.22 16.64 22.53
CA LEU A 421 -9.03 15.55 21.99
C LEU A 421 -10.44 16.08 21.70
N TYR A 422 -10.68 16.44 20.44
CA TYR A 422 -11.97 16.98 19.98
C TYR A 422 -13.06 15.91 19.97
N ARG A 423 -12.74 14.69 19.50
CA ARG A 423 -13.68 13.60 19.33
C ARG A 423 -13.04 12.26 19.64
N THR A 424 -13.77 11.37 20.28
CA THR A 424 -13.31 9.99 20.52
C THR A 424 -14.46 9.00 20.58
N THR A 425 -14.23 7.78 20.09
CA THR A 425 -15.10 6.61 20.25
C THR A 425 -14.49 5.57 21.19
N VAL A 426 -13.24 5.76 21.64
CA VAL A 426 -12.47 4.81 22.47
C VAL A 426 -12.18 5.33 23.88
N GLY A 427 -12.67 6.50 24.22
CA GLY A 427 -12.49 7.14 25.55
C GLY A 427 -11.47 8.26 25.54
N ILE A 428 -11.53 9.10 26.59
CA ILE A 428 -10.61 10.22 26.79
C ILE A 428 -9.25 9.71 27.26
N ASP A 429 -8.20 10.47 26.98
CA ASP A 429 -6.84 10.19 27.44
C ASP A 429 -6.70 10.43 28.94
N GLU A 430 -6.09 9.51 29.65
CA GLU A 430 -5.81 9.62 31.08
C GLU A 430 -4.37 10.10 31.35
N ALA A 431 -3.40 9.58 30.57
CA ALA A 431 -2.01 9.99 30.67
C ALA A 431 -1.71 11.27 29.88
N GLY A 432 -2.34 11.46 28.70
CA GLY A 432 -2.33 12.70 27.94
C GLY A 432 -1.00 13.06 27.27
N GLY A 433 -0.13 12.08 27.03
CA GLY A 433 1.19 12.27 26.42
C GLY A 433 1.39 11.50 25.10
N ASP A 434 0.35 10.82 24.60
CA ASP A 434 0.39 10.05 23.35
C ASP A 434 -0.99 10.09 22.66
N MET A 435 -1.00 10.44 21.38
CA MET A 435 -2.23 10.47 20.58
C MET A 435 -2.83 9.07 20.37
N PHE A 436 -2.05 7.99 20.55
CA PHE A 436 -2.49 6.61 20.41
C PHE A 436 -2.95 5.95 21.72
N GLU A 437 -2.98 6.70 22.84
CA GLU A 437 -3.60 6.19 24.06
C GLU A 437 -5.01 5.65 23.77
N ASN A 438 -5.34 4.47 24.28
CA ASN A 438 -6.58 3.72 24.01
C ASN A 438 -6.74 3.15 22.58
N ILE A 439 -5.75 3.25 21.70
CA ILE A 439 -5.70 2.53 20.42
C ILE A 439 -4.93 1.23 20.65
N PRO A 440 -5.56 0.04 20.53
CA PRO A 440 -4.95 -1.20 20.99
C PRO A 440 -3.84 -1.72 20.06
N MET A 441 -3.91 -1.44 18.77
CA MET A 441 -2.97 -1.97 17.77
C MET A 441 -2.90 -1.05 16.57
N SER A 442 -1.70 -0.91 16.00
CA SER A 442 -1.50 -0.31 14.68
C SER A 442 -1.99 -1.24 13.55
N TYR A 443 -2.19 -0.69 12.37
CA TYR A 443 -2.53 -1.50 11.18
C TYR A 443 -1.42 -2.50 10.83
N ALA A 444 -0.16 -2.17 11.09
CA ALA A 444 0.95 -3.11 10.89
C ALA A 444 0.83 -4.32 11.82
N GLU A 445 0.55 -4.08 13.11
CA GLU A 445 0.35 -5.16 14.11
C GLU A 445 -0.89 -6.00 13.80
N ILE A 446 -1.99 -5.38 13.35
CA ILE A 446 -3.20 -6.08 12.92
C ILE A 446 -2.88 -7.03 11.76
N ARG A 447 -2.18 -6.56 10.73
CA ARG A 447 -1.78 -7.39 9.58
C ARG A 447 -0.84 -8.53 9.98
N GLU A 448 0.12 -8.28 10.86
CA GLU A 448 1.02 -9.31 11.36
C GLU A 448 0.26 -10.40 12.14
N GLU A 449 -0.68 -10.01 12.99
CA GLU A 449 -1.50 -10.97 13.74
C GLU A 449 -2.39 -11.80 12.81
N GLU A 450 -2.98 -11.20 11.79
CA GLU A 450 -3.78 -11.90 10.78
C GLU A 450 -2.94 -12.89 9.98
N LEU A 451 -1.75 -12.49 9.53
CA LEU A 451 -0.82 -13.38 8.83
C LEU A 451 -0.41 -14.56 9.71
N ARG A 452 -0.11 -14.31 10.98
CA ARG A 452 0.20 -15.37 11.96
C ARG A 452 -0.96 -16.34 12.12
N ARG A 453 -2.20 -15.83 12.23
CA ARG A 453 -3.41 -16.68 12.31
C ARG A 453 -3.59 -17.53 11.06
N GLN A 454 -3.39 -16.96 9.87
CA GLN A 454 -3.48 -17.69 8.60
C GLN A 454 -2.42 -18.79 8.50
N GLN A 455 -1.18 -18.51 8.90
CA GLN A 455 -0.09 -19.50 8.93
C GLN A 455 -0.39 -20.63 9.90
N GLU A 456 -0.92 -20.35 11.09
CA GLU A 456 -1.31 -21.38 12.06
C GLU A 456 -2.45 -22.25 11.53
N GLU A 457 -3.45 -21.66 10.86
CA GLU A 457 -4.54 -22.42 10.26
C GLU A 457 -4.03 -23.32 9.11
N LEU A 458 -3.18 -22.80 8.25
CA LEU A 458 -2.56 -23.58 7.16
C LEU A 458 -1.75 -24.74 7.74
N ARG A 459 -0.96 -24.51 8.77
CA ARG A 459 -0.22 -25.58 9.46
C ARG A 459 -1.16 -26.66 10.03
N ARG A 460 -2.26 -26.26 10.67
CA ARG A 460 -3.27 -27.21 11.16
C ARG A 460 -3.89 -28.03 10.03
N GLN A 461 -4.21 -27.40 8.92
CA GLN A 461 -4.74 -28.11 7.73
C GLN A 461 -3.73 -29.09 7.16
N GLN A 462 -2.45 -28.73 7.07
CA GLN A 462 -1.38 -29.62 6.60
C GLN A 462 -1.19 -30.81 7.55
N GLU A 463 -1.20 -30.59 8.87
CA GLU A 463 -1.12 -31.65 9.87
C GLU A 463 -2.32 -32.62 9.81
N GLU A 464 -3.54 -32.10 9.56
CA GLU A 464 -4.73 -32.93 9.38
C GLU A 464 -4.64 -33.74 8.09
N GLN A 465 -4.20 -33.15 7.00
CA GLN A 465 -3.98 -33.87 5.72
C GLN A 465 -2.94 -34.97 5.88
N ARG A 466 -1.82 -34.70 6.55
CA ARG A 466 -0.78 -35.69 6.83
C ARG A 466 -1.34 -36.86 7.65
N ARG A 467 -2.10 -36.59 8.71
CA ARG A 467 -2.76 -37.64 9.50
C ARG A 467 -3.72 -38.49 8.67
N GLN A 468 -4.52 -37.85 7.82
CA GLN A 468 -5.45 -38.55 6.93
C GLN A 468 -4.69 -39.44 5.92
N GLN A 469 -3.55 -38.97 5.43
CA GLN A 469 -2.71 -39.75 4.53
C GLN A 469 -2.04 -40.94 5.25
N GLU A 470 -1.52 -40.75 6.46
CA GLU A 470 -0.95 -41.79 7.30
C GLU A 470 -2.01 -42.89 7.62
N GLU A 471 -3.25 -42.45 7.98
CA GLU A 471 -4.37 -43.37 8.21
C GLU A 471 -4.73 -44.19 6.95
N LEU A 472 -4.69 -43.58 5.77
CA LEU A 472 -4.96 -44.22 4.48
C LEU A 472 -3.87 -45.23 4.14
N GLU A 473 -2.60 -44.88 4.29
CA GLU A 473 -1.46 -45.77 4.05
C GLU A 473 -1.47 -46.95 5.00
N GLU A 474 -1.83 -46.73 6.28
CA GLU A 474 -1.97 -47.83 7.23
C GLU A 474 -3.14 -48.76 6.88
N ALA A 475 -4.26 -48.21 6.42
CA ALA A 475 -5.40 -49.01 5.95
C ALA A 475 -5.07 -49.82 4.70
N GLU A 476 -4.34 -49.25 3.75
CA GLU A 476 -3.86 -49.96 2.55
C GLU A 476 -2.87 -51.06 2.91
N ARG A 477 -1.94 -50.82 3.85
CA ARG A 477 -1.00 -51.83 4.33
C ARG A 477 -1.76 -53.02 4.96
N LYS A 478 -2.72 -52.74 5.85
CA LYS A 478 -3.55 -53.78 6.49
C LYS A 478 -4.36 -54.56 5.47
N ALA A 479 -4.87 -53.89 4.40
CA ALA A 479 -5.59 -54.56 3.34
C ALA A 479 -4.68 -55.47 2.50
N ARG A 480 -3.44 -55.08 2.22
CA ARG A 480 -2.44 -55.93 1.55
C ARG A 480 -2.06 -57.14 2.37
N GLU A 481 -1.78 -56.94 3.66
CA GLU A 481 -1.48 -58.05 4.57
C GLU A 481 -2.63 -59.08 4.68
N ALA A 482 -3.89 -58.58 4.75
CA ALA A 482 -5.06 -59.47 4.74
C ALA A 482 -5.25 -60.19 3.41
N ALA A 483 -4.96 -59.55 2.28
CA ALA A 483 -5.02 -60.19 0.97
C ALA A 483 -3.95 -61.30 0.80
N GLU A 484 -2.71 -61.04 1.25
CA GLU A 484 -1.64 -62.04 1.25
C GLU A 484 -1.97 -63.25 2.16
N LEU A 485 -2.58 -63.02 3.33
CA LEU A 485 -3.01 -64.06 4.24
C LEU A 485 -4.08 -64.93 3.58
N ALA A 486 -5.09 -64.31 2.98
CA ALA A 486 -6.15 -65.03 2.24
C ALA A 486 -5.64 -65.81 1.03
N GLU A 487 -4.59 -65.34 0.35
CA GLU A 487 -3.95 -66.06 -0.75
C GLU A 487 -3.16 -67.27 -0.23
N LYS A 488 -2.46 -67.17 0.87
CA LYS A 488 -1.78 -68.29 1.57
C LYS A 488 -2.75 -69.35 2.08
N GLU A 489 -3.88 -68.93 2.68
CA GLU A 489 -4.94 -69.85 3.10
C GLU A 489 -5.53 -70.63 1.90
N LYS A 490 -5.82 -69.94 0.77
CA LYS A 490 -6.27 -70.59 -0.46
C LYS A 490 -5.24 -71.56 -1.05
N ALA A 491 -3.95 -71.23 -0.99
CA ALA A 491 -2.89 -72.10 -1.45
C ALA A 491 -2.81 -73.39 -0.58
N GLN A 492 -2.92 -73.25 0.75
CA GLN A 492 -2.95 -74.38 1.69
C GLN A 492 -4.20 -75.29 1.49
N GLU A 493 -5.39 -74.66 1.31
CA GLU A 493 -6.60 -75.39 1.00
C GLU A 493 -6.49 -76.20 -0.37
N THR A 494 -5.85 -75.59 -1.36
CA THR A 494 -5.61 -76.21 -2.67
C THR A 494 -4.61 -77.34 -2.51
N GLU A 495 -3.58 -77.23 -1.72
CA GLU A 495 -2.59 -78.28 -1.44
C GLU A 495 -3.18 -79.42 -0.65
N GLN A 496 -4.02 -79.16 0.37
CA GLN A 496 -4.78 -80.18 1.10
C GLN A 496 -5.82 -80.88 0.21
N ALA A 497 -6.52 -80.15 -0.69
CA ALA A 497 -7.45 -80.76 -1.63
C ALA A 497 -6.75 -81.67 -2.63
N ASN A 498 -5.53 -81.32 -3.03
CA ASN A 498 -4.71 -82.17 -3.93
C ASN A 498 -4.10 -83.39 -3.18
N ALA A 499 -3.84 -83.31 -1.86
CA ALA A 499 -3.35 -84.42 -1.04
C ALA A 499 -4.46 -85.46 -0.73
N VAL A 500 -5.72 -85.03 -0.66
CA VAL A 500 -6.89 -85.95 -0.43
C VAL A 500 -7.43 -86.58 -1.74
N GLY A 501 -7.02 -86.06 -2.93
CA GLY A 501 -7.52 -86.48 -4.24
C GLY A 501 -7.01 -87.83 -4.75
N SER A 502 -6.31 -88.65 -3.95
CA SER A 502 -5.87 -90.03 -4.38
C SER A 502 -6.81 -91.18 -3.89
N GLY A 503 -8.02 -90.84 -3.45
CA GLY A 503 -9.05 -91.79 -3.06
C GLY A 503 -10.31 -91.64 -3.88
N GLN A 504 -10.69 -92.69 -4.63
CA GLN A 504 -11.90 -92.76 -5.45
C GLN A 504 -13.15 -92.48 -4.64
N VAL A 505 -13.94 -91.45 -5.06
CA VAL A 505 -15.35 -91.22 -4.62
C VAL A 505 -16.13 -90.68 -5.80
N GLU A 506 -17.32 -91.25 -6.04
CA GLU A 506 -18.25 -90.96 -7.15
C GLU A 506 -18.78 -89.53 -7.27
N PRO A 507 -19.25 -89.09 -8.43
CA PRO A 507 -19.65 -87.73 -8.72
C PRO A 507 -21.13 -87.47 -8.34
N GLY A 508 -21.40 -86.80 -7.21
CA GLY A 508 -22.80 -86.51 -6.90
C GLY A 508 -23.06 -85.25 -6.05
N GLU A 509 -22.14 -84.70 -5.25
CA GLU A 509 -22.51 -83.67 -4.24
C GLU A 509 -21.65 -82.42 -4.25
N ARG A 510 -20.97 -82.05 -5.34
CA ARG A 510 -19.94 -80.98 -5.32
C ARG A 510 -20.41 -79.55 -5.71
N ASN A 511 -21.69 -79.37 -6.08
CA ASN A 511 -22.09 -78.07 -6.61
C ASN A 511 -22.76 -77.09 -5.61
N GLN A 512 -23.32 -77.50 -4.47
CA GLN A 512 -24.04 -76.58 -3.57
C GLN A 512 -23.14 -75.86 -2.59
N ALA A 513 -21.98 -76.38 -2.23
CA ALA A 513 -21.06 -75.71 -1.28
C ALA A 513 -20.27 -74.54 -1.88
N LYS A 514 -19.98 -74.59 -3.21
CA LYS A 514 -19.25 -73.50 -3.90
C LYS A 514 -20.10 -72.27 -4.15
N GLU A 515 -21.38 -72.43 -4.43
CA GLU A 515 -22.27 -71.28 -4.67
C GLU A 515 -22.58 -70.53 -3.36
N GLY A 516 -22.68 -71.20 -2.22
CA GLY A 516 -22.85 -70.55 -0.89
C GLY A 516 -21.67 -69.70 -0.47
N LEU A 517 -20.44 -70.14 -0.76
CA LEU A 517 -19.22 -69.41 -0.36
C LEU A 517 -18.98 -68.15 -1.23
N ILE A 518 -19.27 -68.23 -2.53
CA ILE A 518 -19.15 -67.10 -3.47
C ILE A 518 -20.20 -66.02 -3.12
N LEU A 519 -21.42 -66.42 -2.78
CA LEU A 519 -22.49 -65.51 -2.40
C LEU A 519 -22.16 -64.77 -1.09
N THR A 520 -21.53 -65.44 -0.10
CA THR A 520 -21.14 -64.85 1.17
C THR A 520 -20.01 -63.84 1.03
N ILE A 521 -19.00 -64.13 0.21
CA ILE A 521 -17.88 -63.19 -0.05
C ILE A 521 -18.36 -61.96 -0.83
N THR A 522 -19.26 -62.12 -1.80
CA THR A 522 -19.81 -60.98 -2.55
C THR A 522 -20.70 -60.08 -1.67
N LEU A 523 -21.46 -60.65 -0.72
CA LEU A 523 -22.25 -59.88 0.23
C LEU A 523 -21.40 -59.09 1.25
N VAL A 524 -20.30 -59.66 1.76
CA VAL A 524 -19.39 -59.01 2.69
C VAL A 524 -18.63 -57.87 2.01
N CYS A 525 -18.13 -58.06 0.79
CA CYS A 525 -17.47 -57.00 0.02
C CYS A 525 -18.44 -55.89 -0.38
N GLY A 526 -19.67 -56.22 -0.77
CA GLY A 526 -20.72 -55.23 -1.07
C GLY A 526 -21.12 -54.39 0.15
N ALA A 527 -21.20 -54.99 1.36
CA ALA A 527 -21.50 -54.31 2.59
C ALA A 527 -20.39 -53.34 3.02
N ALA A 528 -19.11 -53.74 2.83
CA ALA A 528 -17.96 -52.88 3.14
C ALA A 528 -17.90 -51.62 2.23
N VAL A 529 -18.10 -51.78 0.94
CA VAL A 529 -18.14 -50.67 -0.02
C VAL A 529 -19.31 -49.72 0.26
N THR A 530 -20.48 -50.25 0.65
CA THR A 530 -21.66 -49.44 0.97
C THR A 530 -21.49 -48.71 2.30
N TYR A 531 -20.83 -49.34 3.28
CA TYR A 531 -20.52 -48.70 4.56
C TYR A 531 -19.53 -47.52 4.39
N ILE A 532 -18.47 -47.68 3.58
CA ILE A 532 -17.51 -46.62 3.26
C ILE A 532 -18.21 -45.47 2.51
N ALA A 533 -19.06 -45.77 1.54
CA ALA A 533 -19.81 -44.76 0.80
C ALA A 533 -20.84 -43.99 1.67
N LEU A 534 -21.46 -44.62 2.65
CA LEU A 534 -22.39 -44.02 3.59
C LEU A 534 -21.66 -43.17 4.65
N LYS A 535 -20.48 -43.57 5.10
CA LYS A 535 -19.64 -42.83 6.06
C LYS A 535 -19.09 -41.54 5.42
N THR A 536 -18.66 -41.59 4.15
CA THR A 536 -18.23 -40.40 3.38
C THR A 536 -19.40 -39.45 3.09
N ARG A 537 -20.61 -39.94 2.79
CA ARG A 537 -21.81 -39.12 2.61
C ARG A 537 -22.28 -38.46 3.90
N ARG A 538 -22.17 -39.11 5.05
CA ARG A 538 -22.52 -38.50 6.35
C ARG A 538 -21.54 -37.41 6.77
N ARG A 539 -20.23 -37.55 6.48
CA ARG A 539 -19.22 -36.49 6.71
C ARG A 539 -19.43 -35.27 5.82
N ALA A 540 -19.83 -35.46 4.55
CA ALA A 540 -20.17 -34.37 3.62
C ALA A 540 -21.45 -33.60 4.00
N LYS A 541 -22.45 -34.27 4.59
CA LYS A 541 -23.68 -33.62 5.10
C LYS A 541 -23.49 -32.89 6.44
N GLY A 542 -22.54 -33.29 7.26
CA GLY A 542 -22.22 -32.63 8.53
C GLY A 542 -21.51 -31.27 8.32
N ARG A 543 -20.76 -31.12 7.21
CA ARG A 543 -20.11 -29.84 6.85
C ARG A 543 -21.06 -28.78 6.29
N ARG A 544 -22.22 -29.19 5.72
CA ARG A 544 -23.24 -28.22 5.19
C ARG A 544 -24.17 -27.60 6.24
N LYS A 545 -24.06 -27.95 7.49
CA LYS A 545 -24.87 -27.40 8.60
C LYS A 545 -24.10 -26.49 9.56
N ARG A 546 -22.86 -26.10 9.22
CA ARG A 546 -22.01 -25.21 10.01
C ARG A 546 -21.48 -24.01 9.21
N PHE A 547 -22.23 -23.57 8.20
CA PHE A 547 -22.08 -22.26 7.56
C PHE A 547 -23.44 -21.58 7.50
#